data_f3b45f27637c11c58c1157a27c21dec8
#
_entry.id   f3b45f27637c11c58c1157a27c21dec8
#
_cell.length_a   1.000
_cell.length_b   1.000
_cell.length_c   1.000
_cell.angle_alpha   90.00
_cell.angle_beta   90.00
_cell.angle_gamma   90.00
#
_symmetry.space_group_name_H-M   'P 1'
#
loop_
_entity.id
_entity.type
_entity.pdbx_description
1 polymer ?
#
loop_
_entity_poly.entity_id
_entity_poly.type
_entity_poly.pdbx_seq_one_letter_code
_entity_poly.pdbx_strand_id
1 'polypeptide(L)'
;MTGLASDPARPRGRYGVDGDYRLIPAPAVLVGYLVLCLAAATLAITWLATERTLLGVGAAVVAVALVGAGIGIRRFSKQGKFEVWARLLAESNLRGDERVLDLGCGRGAVLLAAAKLVPRGDAVGVDIWRPDQTGNSMQATLANADAEGVADRIELHTRDMTDLQFPDASFDLVVSSLAIHNLPGNAARLAAIDEAVRVVRPGGRIVIADIGFTRLYAARLSQRGMADVKRADLGWRAWWGLPFIRTHAVTATK
;
A
#
# COMPACT_ATOMS: atom_id res chain seq x y z
N MET A 1 12.39 23.73 21.67
CA MET A 1 11.29 22.76 21.86
C MET A 1 11.45 21.71 20.77
N THR A 2 12.07 20.60 21.08
CA THR A 2 12.24 19.46 20.16
C THR A 2 10.85 18.84 19.97
N GLY A 3 10.19 19.18 18.85
CA GLY A 3 8.95 18.51 18.45
C GLY A 3 9.21 17.01 18.34
N LEU A 4 8.52 16.23 19.15
CA LEU A 4 8.47 14.78 19.03
C LEU A 4 8.10 14.45 17.59
N ALA A 5 9.07 13.90 16.83
CA ALA A 5 8.78 13.36 15.51
C ALA A 5 7.59 12.42 15.64
N SER A 6 6.51 12.74 14.96
CA SER A 6 5.27 11.96 15.08
C SER A 6 5.54 10.53 14.62
N ASP A 7 5.14 9.56 15.44
CA ASP A 7 5.32 8.13 15.20
C ASP A 7 4.77 7.75 13.80
N PRO A 8 5.58 7.18 12.88
CA PRO A 8 5.12 6.74 11.56
C PRO A 8 3.96 5.75 11.61
N ALA A 9 3.85 4.97 12.69
CA ALA A 9 2.77 4.00 12.89
C ALA A 9 1.44 4.66 13.32
N ARG A 10 1.44 5.94 13.71
CA ARG A 10 0.26 6.67 14.19
C ARG A 10 -0.05 7.87 13.32
N PRO A 11 -0.75 7.67 12.21
CA PRO A 11 -1.08 8.74 11.28
C PRO A 11 -2.13 9.69 11.87
N ARG A 12 -2.00 10.99 11.54
CA ARG A 12 -2.98 12.04 11.87
C ARG A 12 -3.87 12.38 10.69
N GLY A 13 -3.40 12.09 9.48
CA GLY A 13 -4.10 12.37 8.23
C GLY A 13 -5.27 11.44 7.94
N ARG A 14 -5.96 11.69 6.84
CA ARG A 14 -7.11 10.91 6.35
C ARG A 14 -6.72 10.12 5.11
N TYR A 15 -6.34 8.87 5.28
CA TYR A 15 -5.77 8.03 4.20
C TYR A 15 -6.80 7.16 3.45
N GLY A 16 -8.09 7.27 3.79
CA GLY A 16 -9.13 6.53 3.09
C GLY A 16 -9.11 5.02 3.36
N VAL A 17 -9.73 4.28 2.45
CA VAL A 17 -9.74 2.81 2.41
C VAL A 17 -9.15 2.38 1.08
N ASP A 18 -8.19 1.46 1.14
CA ASP A 18 -7.56 0.90 -0.06
C ASP A 18 -8.56 0.01 -0.81
N GLY A 19 -8.55 0.04 -2.14
CA GLY A 19 -9.43 -0.73 -3.01
C GLY A 19 -9.45 -0.19 -4.44
N ASP A 20 -9.98 -0.97 -5.38
CA ASP A 20 -10.14 -0.52 -6.76
C ASP A 20 -11.55 0.05 -6.99
N TYR A 21 -11.65 1.37 -7.06
CA TYR A 21 -12.90 2.11 -7.24
C TYR A 21 -13.07 2.71 -8.63
N ARG A 22 -12.29 2.24 -9.62
CA ARG A 22 -12.31 2.74 -11.00
C ARG A 22 -13.64 2.48 -11.71
N LEU A 23 -14.24 1.32 -11.48
CA LEU A 23 -15.49 0.91 -12.13
C LEU A 23 -16.72 1.14 -11.25
N ILE A 24 -16.58 0.94 -9.94
CA ILE A 24 -17.68 1.05 -8.99
C ILE A 24 -17.26 2.01 -7.87
N PRO A 25 -17.97 3.14 -7.69
CA PRO A 25 -17.64 4.09 -6.63
C PRO A 25 -17.71 3.45 -5.23
N ALA A 26 -16.82 3.87 -4.33
CA ALA A 26 -16.70 3.32 -2.98
C ALA A 26 -18.01 3.21 -2.20
N PRO A 27 -18.95 4.18 -2.24
CA PRO A 27 -20.25 4.04 -1.58
C PRO A 27 -21.08 2.88 -2.13
N ALA A 28 -21.07 2.67 -3.46
CA ALA A 28 -21.79 1.57 -4.10
C ALA A 28 -21.17 0.20 -3.77
N VAL A 29 -19.84 0.12 -3.70
CA VAL A 29 -19.12 -1.08 -3.23
C VAL A 29 -19.53 -1.41 -1.80
N LEU A 30 -19.58 -0.41 -0.90
CA LEU A 30 -19.99 -0.61 0.49
C LEU A 30 -21.44 -1.10 0.59
N VAL A 31 -22.37 -0.46 -0.14
CA VAL A 31 -23.78 -0.88 -0.15
C VAL A 31 -23.93 -2.31 -0.67
N GLY A 32 -23.31 -2.63 -1.81
CA GLY A 32 -23.33 -3.99 -2.38
C GLY A 32 -22.77 -5.04 -1.40
N TYR A 33 -21.69 -4.69 -0.71
CA TYR A 33 -21.09 -5.55 0.32
C TYR A 33 -22.04 -5.79 1.50
N LEU A 34 -22.69 -4.75 2.01
CA LEU A 34 -23.68 -4.89 3.09
C LEU A 34 -24.88 -5.73 2.66
N VAL A 35 -25.39 -5.53 1.43
CA VAL A 35 -26.47 -6.35 0.87
C VAL A 35 -26.04 -7.82 0.80
N LEU A 36 -24.83 -8.11 0.35
CA LEU A 36 -24.31 -9.48 0.28
C LEU A 36 -24.20 -10.13 1.67
N CYS A 37 -23.71 -9.40 2.67
CA CYS A 37 -23.66 -9.88 4.06
C CYS A 37 -25.06 -10.18 4.60
N LEU A 38 -26.04 -9.29 4.38
CA LEU A 38 -27.43 -9.47 4.81
C LEU A 38 -28.08 -10.65 4.11
N ALA A 39 -27.90 -10.80 2.79
CA ALA A 39 -28.42 -11.93 2.03
C ALA A 39 -27.88 -13.27 2.55
N ALA A 40 -26.58 -13.37 2.79
CA ALA A 40 -25.96 -14.58 3.34
C ALA A 40 -26.51 -14.91 4.75
N ALA A 41 -26.68 -13.91 5.61
CA ALA A 41 -27.24 -14.08 6.93
C ALA A 41 -28.73 -14.52 6.87
N THR A 42 -29.53 -13.91 6.00
CA THR A 42 -30.95 -14.28 5.80
C THR A 42 -31.09 -15.72 5.30
N LEU A 43 -30.27 -16.12 4.31
CA LEU A 43 -30.23 -17.50 3.81
C LEU A 43 -29.87 -18.49 4.92
N ALA A 44 -28.87 -18.15 5.74
CA ALA A 44 -28.48 -18.99 6.87
C ALA A 44 -29.64 -19.21 7.85
N ILE A 45 -30.32 -18.13 8.26
CA ILE A 45 -31.47 -18.20 9.17
C ILE A 45 -32.61 -18.99 8.55
N THR A 46 -32.95 -18.72 7.29
CA THR A 46 -34.10 -19.38 6.60
C THR A 46 -33.85 -20.87 6.45
N TRP A 47 -32.65 -21.29 6.03
CA TRP A 47 -32.35 -22.69 5.84
C TRP A 47 -32.22 -23.47 7.16
N LEU A 48 -31.72 -22.84 8.22
CA LEU A 48 -31.72 -23.43 9.56
C LEU A 48 -33.15 -23.58 10.09
N ALA A 49 -34.02 -22.59 9.90
CA ALA A 49 -35.41 -22.64 10.34
C ALA A 49 -36.29 -23.66 9.54
N THR A 50 -35.87 -24.00 8.33
CA THR A 50 -36.56 -25.00 7.48
C THR A 50 -35.87 -26.37 7.49
N GLU A 51 -35.09 -26.68 8.53
CA GLU A 51 -34.39 -27.95 8.74
C GLU A 51 -33.37 -28.33 7.65
N ARG A 52 -33.00 -27.39 6.77
CA ARG A 52 -31.94 -27.56 5.76
C ARG A 52 -30.57 -27.29 6.40
N THR A 53 -30.24 -27.99 7.45
CA THR A 53 -29.13 -27.69 8.37
C THR A 53 -27.81 -27.53 7.67
N LEU A 54 -27.43 -28.40 6.72
CA LEU A 54 -26.14 -28.29 6.01
C LEU A 54 -26.03 -27.02 5.19
N LEU A 55 -27.13 -26.64 4.48
CA LEU A 55 -27.15 -25.41 3.69
C LEU A 55 -27.10 -24.16 4.60
N GLY A 56 -27.86 -24.21 5.71
CA GLY A 56 -27.89 -23.13 6.71
C GLY A 56 -26.51 -22.90 7.36
N VAL A 57 -25.82 -23.98 7.74
CA VAL A 57 -24.44 -23.88 8.28
C VAL A 57 -23.48 -23.34 7.22
N GLY A 58 -23.56 -23.81 5.97
CA GLY A 58 -22.74 -23.29 4.88
C GLY A 58 -22.92 -21.80 4.66
N ALA A 59 -24.18 -21.32 4.62
CA ALA A 59 -24.48 -19.89 4.49
C ALA A 59 -24.01 -19.07 5.70
N ALA A 60 -24.11 -19.60 6.91
CA ALA A 60 -23.60 -18.96 8.12
C ALA A 60 -22.07 -18.79 8.07
N VAL A 61 -21.34 -19.82 7.64
CA VAL A 61 -19.89 -19.75 7.43
C VAL A 61 -19.52 -18.65 6.41
N VAL A 62 -20.25 -18.58 5.30
CA VAL A 62 -20.06 -17.52 4.28
C VAL A 62 -20.32 -16.14 4.89
N ALA A 63 -21.41 -15.95 5.63
CA ALA A 63 -21.75 -14.69 6.27
C ALA A 63 -20.64 -14.24 7.25
N VAL A 64 -20.15 -15.15 8.10
CA VAL A 64 -19.04 -14.87 9.03
C VAL A 64 -17.75 -14.53 8.29
N ALA A 65 -17.43 -15.25 7.22
CA ALA A 65 -16.25 -14.99 6.40
C ALA A 65 -16.32 -13.62 5.72
N LEU A 66 -17.48 -13.23 5.19
CA LEU A 66 -17.69 -11.88 4.62
C LEU A 66 -17.46 -10.81 5.70
N VAL A 67 -18.13 -10.89 6.84
CA VAL A 67 -17.95 -9.90 7.93
C VAL A 67 -16.50 -9.83 8.36
N GLY A 68 -15.83 -10.97 8.53
CA GLY A 68 -14.41 -11.06 8.88
C GLY A 68 -13.51 -10.37 7.82
N ALA A 69 -13.81 -10.57 6.53
CA ALA A 69 -13.08 -9.92 5.44
C ALA A 69 -13.21 -8.39 5.50
N GLY A 70 -14.42 -7.86 5.72
CA GLY A 70 -14.65 -6.41 5.84
C GLY A 70 -13.91 -5.79 7.04
N ILE A 71 -13.94 -6.47 8.18
CA ILE A 71 -13.16 -6.06 9.37
C ILE A 71 -11.66 -6.07 9.06
N GLY A 72 -11.16 -7.10 8.37
CA GLY A 72 -9.78 -7.25 7.98
C GLY A 72 -9.30 -6.13 7.06
N ILE A 73 -10.06 -5.82 6.00
CA ILE A 73 -9.75 -4.73 5.05
C ILE A 73 -9.72 -3.38 5.80
N ARG A 74 -10.74 -3.11 6.63
CA ARG A 74 -10.79 -1.87 7.43
C ARG A 74 -9.62 -1.76 8.39
N ARG A 75 -9.25 -2.86 9.08
CA ARG A 75 -8.11 -2.89 9.98
C ARG A 75 -6.81 -2.65 9.24
N PHE A 76 -6.60 -3.34 8.11
CA PHE A 76 -5.42 -3.14 7.27
C PHE A 76 -5.30 -1.69 6.82
N SER A 77 -6.36 -1.14 6.21
CA SER A 77 -6.36 0.23 5.68
C SER A 77 -6.14 1.31 6.75
N LYS A 78 -6.60 1.07 8.00
CA LYS A 78 -6.52 2.09 9.07
C LYS A 78 -5.33 1.94 10.01
N GLN A 79 -4.79 0.74 10.17
CA GLN A 79 -3.74 0.44 11.14
C GLN A 79 -2.62 -0.42 10.56
N GLY A 80 -2.96 -1.59 10.02
CA GLY A 80 -1.99 -2.61 9.64
C GLY A 80 -0.93 -2.11 8.67
N LYS A 81 -1.31 -1.34 7.65
CA LYS A 81 -0.36 -0.78 6.68
C LYS A 81 0.65 0.17 7.33
N PHE A 82 0.23 0.98 8.31
CA PHE A 82 1.12 1.92 8.99
C PHE A 82 2.08 1.20 9.93
N GLU A 83 1.61 0.20 10.69
CA GLU A 83 2.47 -0.63 11.53
C GLU A 83 3.53 -1.38 10.70
N VAL A 84 3.12 -1.94 9.57
CA VAL A 84 4.01 -2.66 8.65
C VAL A 84 5.03 -1.73 8.03
N TRP A 85 4.60 -0.57 7.52
CA TRP A 85 5.51 0.38 6.88
C TRP A 85 6.45 1.06 7.89
N ALA A 86 6.00 1.35 9.11
CA ALA A 86 6.88 1.84 10.17
C ALA A 86 8.03 0.85 10.42
N ARG A 87 7.76 -0.46 10.44
CA ARG A 87 8.80 -1.50 10.55
C ARG A 87 9.71 -1.54 9.33
N LEU A 88 9.16 -1.58 8.10
CA LEU A 88 9.97 -1.65 6.87
C LEU A 88 10.89 -0.43 6.72
N LEU A 89 10.39 0.76 7.07
CA LEU A 89 11.18 1.98 7.07
C LEU A 89 12.26 1.98 8.17
N ALA A 90 11.96 1.46 9.36
CA ALA A 90 12.96 1.29 10.42
C ALA A 90 14.09 0.32 9.99
N GLU A 91 13.74 -0.79 9.32
CA GLU A 91 14.69 -1.76 8.76
C GLU A 91 15.53 -1.15 7.60
N SER A 92 15.11 -0.01 7.05
CA SER A 92 15.85 0.71 6.01
C SER A 92 17.02 1.52 6.56
N ASN A 93 17.15 1.67 7.88
CA ASN A 93 18.26 2.36 8.57
C ASN A 93 18.52 3.78 8.02
N LEU A 94 17.46 4.59 7.91
CA LEU A 94 17.55 5.96 7.44
C LEU A 94 18.33 6.83 8.44
N ARG A 95 19.22 7.69 7.94
CA ARG A 95 20.05 8.63 8.72
C ARG A 95 19.36 9.97 8.95
N GLY A 96 18.26 10.21 8.20
CA GLY A 96 17.46 11.42 8.30
C GLY A 96 17.80 12.51 7.28
N ASP A 97 18.67 12.24 6.33
CA ASP A 97 19.09 13.14 5.24
C ASP A 97 18.85 12.53 3.84
N GLU A 98 18.12 11.44 3.78
CA GLU A 98 17.85 10.73 2.53
C GLU A 98 16.84 11.46 1.66
N ARG A 99 16.96 11.24 0.36
CA ARG A 99 15.94 11.52 -0.64
C ARG A 99 15.16 10.24 -0.96
N VAL A 100 13.89 10.23 -0.58
CA VAL A 100 13.01 9.05 -0.71
C VAL A 100 12.03 9.26 -1.87
N LEU A 101 11.81 8.22 -2.70
CA LEU A 101 10.79 8.20 -3.74
C LEU A 101 9.69 7.19 -3.41
N ASP A 102 8.43 7.60 -3.45
CA ASP A 102 7.26 6.71 -3.31
C ASP A 102 6.52 6.58 -4.64
N LEU A 103 6.54 5.36 -5.21
CA LEU A 103 5.91 5.00 -6.47
C LEU A 103 4.44 4.61 -6.25
N GLY A 104 3.51 5.43 -6.76
CA GLY A 104 2.10 5.28 -6.51
C GLY A 104 1.76 5.72 -5.08
N CYS A 105 2.16 6.92 -4.72
CA CYS A 105 2.06 7.41 -3.34
C CYS A 105 0.63 7.57 -2.83
N GLY A 106 -0.37 7.62 -3.71
CA GLY A 106 -1.76 7.78 -3.35
C GLY A 106 -1.98 8.96 -2.40
N ARG A 107 -2.64 8.72 -1.29
CA ARG A 107 -2.89 9.75 -0.25
C ARG A 107 -1.70 9.93 0.70
N GLY A 108 -0.52 9.41 0.36
CA GLY A 108 0.73 9.65 1.07
C GLY A 108 0.99 8.77 2.29
N ALA A 109 0.36 7.61 2.42
CA ALA A 109 0.52 6.78 3.61
C ALA A 109 1.99 6.40 3.89
N VAL A 110 2.75 6.03 2.86
CA VAL A 110 4.16 5.67 2.97
C VAL A 110 5.06 6.88 2.79
N LEU A 111 4.76 7.73 1.82
CA LEU A 111 5.47 8.99 1.55
C LEU A 111 5.64 9.82 2.83
N LEU A 112 4.53 10.09 3.54
CA LEU A 112 4.55 10.94 4.71
C LEU A 112 5.16 10.24 5.94
N ALA A 113 5.03 8.91 6.02
CA ALA A 113 5.75 8.11 7.02
C ALA A 113 7.26 8.19 6.82
N ALA A 114 7.74 8.13 5.56
CA ALA A 114 9.15 8.34 5.23
C ALA A 114 9.61 9.77 5.51
N ALA A 115 8.83 10.78 5.11
CA ALA A 115 9.13 12.19 5.36
C ALA A 115 9.34 12.53 6.85
N LYS A 116 8.65 11.83 7.76
CA LYS A 116 8.88 11.97 9.21
C LYS A 116 10.25 11.48 9.65
N LEU A 117 10.81 10.50 8.94
CA LEU A 117 12.08 9.86 9.27
C LEU A 117 13.29 10.56 8.61
N VAL A 118 13.04 11.47 7.67
CA VAL A 118 14.08 12.22 6.96
C VAL A 118 13.97 13.72 7.21
N PRO A 119 14.17 14.20 8.45
CA PRO A 119 13.94 15.61 8.82
C PRO A 119 14.90 16.59 8.14
N ARG A 120 16.01 16.13 7.55
CA ARG A 120 16.99 16.91 6.78
C ARG A 120 17.02 16.52 5.30
N GLY A 121 16.21 15.53 4.91
CA GLY A 121 16.03 15.06 3.55
C GLY A 121 14.67 15.47 2.99
N ASP A 122 14.29 14.85 1.91
CA ASP A 122 13.00 15.07 1.24
C ASP A 122 12.36 13.75 0.79
N ALA A 123 11.04 13.78 0.67
CA ALA A 123 10.26 12.66 0.16
C ALA A 123 9.47 13.09 -1.08
N VAL A 124 9.71 12.40 -2.19
CA VAL A 124 9.09 12.66 -3.48
C VAL A 124 8.01 11.61 -3.73
N GLY A 125 6.79 12.03 -4.02
CA GLY A 125 5.68 11.16 -4.37
C GLY A 125 5.33 11.26 -5.85
N VAL A 126 5.17 10.13 -6.52
CA VAL A 126 4.62 10.08 -7.88
C VAL A 126 3.33 9.29 -7.89
N ASP A 127 2.31 9.80 -8.56
CA ASP A 127 1.03 9.12 -8.76
C ASP A 127 0.33 9.68 -10.02
N ILE A 128 -0.54 8.90 -10.61
CA ILE A 128 -1.41 9.35 -11.72
C ILE A 128 -2.84 9.63 -11.24
N TRP A 129 -3.06 9.57 -9.92
CA TRP A 129 -4.29 9.89 -9.20
C TRP A 129 -5.51 9.09 -9.66
N ARG A 130 -5.30 7.79 -9.92
CA ARG A 130 -6.42 6.88 -10.23
C ARG A 130 -7.26 6.60 -8.99
N PRO A 131 -8.56 6.30 -9.16
CA PRO A 131 -9.45 5.97 -8.05
C PRO A 131 -9.27 4.52 -7.55
N ASP A 132 -8.02 4.13 -7.26
CA ASP A 132 -7.63 2.88 -6.61
C ASP A 132 -7.61 2.96 -5.08
N GLN A 133 -7.98 4.12 -4.56
CA GLN A 133 -8.15 4.42 -3.15
C GLN A 133 -9.24 5.48 -2.99
N THR A 134 -10.02 5.43 -1.89
CA THR A 134 -11.09 6.43 -1.67
C THR A 134 -10.53 7.84 -1.58
N GLY A 135 -10.98 8.72 -2.49
CA GLY A 135 -10.60 10.14 -2.53
C GLY A 135 -9.11 10.35 -2.84
N ASN A 136 -8.52 9.48 -3.70
CA ASN A 136 -7.15 9.65 -4.18
C ASN A 136 -7.02 10.94 -5.00
N SER A 137 -6.16 11.86 -4.56
CA SER A 137 -5.82 13.09 -5.28
C SER A 137 -4.59 13.75 -4.67
N MET A 138 -3.89 14.57 -5.45
CA MET A 138 -2.75 15.37 -4.98
C MET A 138 -3.15 16.26 -3.80
N GLN A 139 -4.32 16.90 -3.86
CA GLN A 139 -4.81 17.76 -2.78
C GLN A 139 -5.03 17.00 -1.47
N ALA A 140 -5.51 15.75 -1.56
CA ALA A 140 -5.68 14.92 -0.37
C ALA A 140 -4.33 14.55 0.26
N THR A 141 -3.29 14.35 -0.56
CA THR A 141 -1.94 14.07 -0.08
C THR A 141 -1.33 15.30 0.57
N LEU A 142 -1.49 16.49 -0.01
CA LEU A 142 -1.05 17.76 0.58
C LEU A 142 -1.74 18.03 1.92
N ALA A 143 -3.07 17.87 1.99
CA ALA A 143 -3.81 18.02 3.24
C ALA A 143 -3.36 17.03 4.33
N ASN A 144 -2.99 15.81 3.94
CA ASN A 144 -2.40 14.85 4.88
C ASN A 144 -1.00 15.27 5.31
N ALA A 145 -0.17 15.83 4.41
CA ALA A 145 1.16 16.32 4.73
C ALA A 145 1.12 17.46 5.75
N ASP A 146 0.16 18.38 5.61
CA ASP A 146 -0.09 19.44 6.60
C ASP A 146 -0.49 18.85 7.95
N ALA A 147 -1.43 17.88 7.97
CA ALA A 147 -1.87 17.23 9.20
C ALA A 147 -0.74 16.46 9.90
N GLU A 148 0.20 15.89 9.12
CA GLU A 148 1.38 15.17 9.64
C GLU A 148 2.54 16.11 10.01
N GLY A 149 2.51 17.38 9.60
CA GLY A 149 3.56 18.37 9.87
C GLY A 149 4.83 18.12 9.06
N VAL A 150 4.71 17.67 7.81
CA VAL A 150 5.82 17.36 6.91
C VAL A 150 5.67 18.00 5.51
N ALA A 151 4.76 18.96 5.37
CA ALA A 151 4.49 19.59 4.07
C ALA A 151 5.69 20.34 3.49
N ASP A 152 6.61 20.77 4.35
CA ASP A 152 7.84 21.49 4.00
C ASP A 152 8.92 20.62 3.33
N ARG A 153 8.75 19.28 3.34
CA ARG A 153 9.75 18.33 2.84
C ARG A 153 9.17 17.25 1.92
N ILE A 154 8.01 17.52 1.33
CA ILE A 154 7.44 16.65 0.30
C ILE A 154 7.37 17.35 -1.04
N GLU A 155 7.56 16.59 -2.10
CA GLU A 155 7.37 16.99 -3.48
C GLU A 155 6.43 16.00 -4.17
N LEU A 156 5.42 16.46 -4.93
CA LEU A 156 4.44 15.60 -5.59
C LEU A 156 4.46 15.82 -7.09
N HIS A 157 4.50 14.74 -7.85
CA HIS A 157 4.44 14.74 -9.31
C HIS A 157 3.30 13.88 -9.83
N THR A 158 2.57 14.39 -10.81
CA THR A 158 1.65 13.59 -11.61
C THR A 158 2.45 12.92 -12.72
N ARG A 159 2.89 11.65 -12.51
CA ARG A 159 3.72 10.90 -13.46
C ARG A 159 3.37 9.42 -13.45
N ASP A 160 3.60 8.78 -14.59
CA ASP A 160 3.58 7.32 -14.70
C ASP A 160 4.87 6.74 -14.10
N MET A 161 4.73 5.76 -13.21
CA MET A 161 5.88 5.10 -12.58
C MET A 161 6.69 4.22 -13.56
N THR A 162 6.22 4.05 -14.79
CA THR A 162 6.95 3.37 -15.88
C THR A 162 7.86 4.31 -16.67
N ASP A 163 7.75 5.64 -16.43
CA ASP A 163 8.58 6.72 -17.03
C ASP A 163 8.71 7.88 -16.04
N LEU A 164 9.65 7.78 -15.12
CA LEU A 164 9.76 8.69 -13.98
C LEU A 164 10.34 10.06 -14.33
N GLN A 165 11.12 10.20 -15.41
CA GLN A 165 11.79 11.43 -15.82
C GLN A 165 12.65 12.09 -14.72
N PHE A 166 13.13 11.31 -13.75
CA PHE A 166 14.16 11.74 -12.82
C PHE A 166 15.54 11.27 -13.33
N PRO A 167 16.62 11.97 -12.96
CA PRO A 167 17.97 11.51 -13.26
C PRO A 167 18.26 10.13 -12.67
N ASP A 168 19.21 9.41 -13.28
CA ASP A 168 19.74 8.17 -12.73
C ASP A 168 20.34 8.42 -11.34
N ALA A 169 20.26 7.44 -10.46
CA ALA A 169 20.90 7.46 -9.14
C ALA A 169 20.57 8.72 -8.28
N SER A 170 19.33 9.19 -8.35
CA SER A 170 18.86 10.42 -7.67
C SER A 170 18.17 10.18 -6.32
N PHE A 171 17.92 8.94 -5.93
CA PHE A 171 17.21 8.59 -4.69
C PHE A 171 18.01 7.60 -3.83
N ASP A 172 17.93 7.76 -2.52
CA ASP A 172 18.52 6.88 -1.52
C ASP A 172 17.66 5.65 -1.26
N LEU A 173 16.35 5.86 -1.25
CA LEU A 173 15.34 4.85 -1.01
C LEU A 173 14.20 5.02 -2.01
N VAL A 174 13.79 3.92 -2.64
CA VAL A 174 12.58 3.86 -3.45
C VAL A 174 11.60 2.92 -2.75
N VAL A 175 10.38 3.39 -2.52
CA VAL A 175 9.31 2.61 -1.91
C VAL A 175 8.09 2.51 -2.83
N SER A 176 7.28 1.48 -2.65
CA SER A 176 5.98 1.35 -3.31
C SER A 176 5.05 0.48 -2.48
N SER A 177 3.81 0.91 -2.29
CA SER A 177 2.81 0.21 -1.49
C SER A 177 1.52 -0.02 -2.27
N LEU A 178 1.20 -1.28 -2.58
CA LEU A 178 -0.05 -1.68 -3.24
C LEU A 178 -0.33 -0.91 -4.56
N ALA A 179 0.70 -0.55 -5.32
CA ALA A 179 0.57 0.28 -6.50
C ALA A 179 0.93 -0.46 -7.80
N ILE A 180 2.08 -1.15 -7.83
CA ILE A 180 2.64 -1.74 -9.05
C ILE A 180 1.73 -2.86 -9.60
N HIS A 181 1.01 -3.60 -8.75
CA HIS A 181 0.08 -4.65 -9.22
C HIS A 181 -1.06 -4.11 -10.10
N ASN A 182 -1.41 -2.82 -9.97
CA ASN A 182 -2.46 -2.14 -10.75
C ASN A 182 -2.02 -1.82 -12.19
N LEU A 183 -0.74 -1.90 -12.51
CA LEU A 183 -0.24 -1.66 -13.87
C LEU A 183 -0.72 -2.75 -14.84
N PRO A 184 -1.05 -2.38 -16.10
CA PRO A 184 -1.57 -3.31 -17.08
C PRO A 184 -0.46 -4.24 -17.62
N GLY A 185 -0.57 -5.52 -17.30
CA GLY A 185 0.35 -6.54 -17.80
C GLY A 185 1.75 -6.54 -17.16
N ASN A 186 2.51 -7.59 -17.42
CA ASN A 186 3.83 -7.77 -16.82
C ASN A 186 4.88 -6.79 -17.40
N ALA A 187 4.73 -6.40 -18.65
CA ALA A 187 5.67 -5.46 -19.29
C ALA A 187 5.69 -4.11 -18.54
N ALA A 188 4.53 -3.53 -18.23
CA ALA A 188 4.44 -2.28 -17.47
C ALA A 188 4.97 -2.43 -16.04
N ARG A 189 4.67 -3.57 -15.37
CA ARG A 189 5.20 -3.85 -14.03
C ARG A 189 6.73 -3.94 -14.04
N LEU A 190 7.30 -4.61 -15.05
CA LEU A 190 8.76 -4.70 -15.19
C LEU A 190 9.39 -3.35 -15.52
N ALA A 191 8.75 -2.51 -16.35
CA ALA A 191 9.22 -1.16 -16.62
C ALA A 191 9.25 -0.30 -15.33
N ALA A 192 8.24 -0.38 -14.47
CA ALA A 192 8.26 0.32 -13.19
C ALA A 192 9.39 -0.16 -12.26
N ILE A 193 9.69 -1.47 -12.24
CA ILE A 193 10.85 -2.00 -11.51
C ILE A 193 12.16 -1.49 -12.10
N ASP A 194 12.26 -1.43 -13.44
CA ASP A 194 13.46 -0.93 -14.14
C ASP A 194 13.71 0.55 -13.82
N GLU A 195 12.65 1.36 -13.81
CA GLU A 195 12.73 2.77 -13.42
C GLU A 195 13.16 2.92 -11.95
N ALA A 196 12.59 2.11 -11.03
CA ALA A 196 13.01 2.10 -9.63
C ALA A 196 14.51 1.79 -9.49
N VAL A 197 15.01 0.79 -10.24
CA VAL A 197 16.46 0.45 -10.26
C VAL A 197 17.29 1.56 -10.89
N ARG A 198 16.82 2.21 -11.94
CA ARG A 198 17.53 3.31 -12.60
C ARG A 198 17.75 4.48 -11.65
N VAL A 199 16.66 4.92 -11.00
CA VAL A 199 16.67 6.14 -10.17
C VAL A 199 17.27 5.93 -8.78
N VAL A 200 17.31 4.71 -8.25
CA VAL A 200 17.99 4.47 -6.97
C VAL A 200 19.51 4.53 -7.16
N ARG A 201 20.24 5.19 -6.24
CA ARG A 201 21.69 5.34 -6.28
C ARG A 201 22.43 4.05 -5.90
N PRO A 202 23.73 3.90 -6.25
CA PRO A 202 24.56 2.84 -5.69
C PRO A 202 24.54 2.87 -4.15
N GLY A 203 24.36 1.73 -3.51
CA GLY A 203 24.15 1.60 -2.08
C GLY A 203 22.75 1.98 -1.58
N GLY A 204 21.88 2.51 -2.45
CA GLY A 204 20.49 2.80 -2.13
C GLY A 204 19.62 1.54 -2.09
N ARG A 205 18.41 1.66 -1.60
CA ARG A 205 17.49 0.53 -1.35
C ARG A 205 16.17 0.66 -2.10
N ILE A 206 15.58 -0.48 -2.41
CA ILE A 206 14.20 -0.58 -2.92
C ILE A 206 13.40 -1.42 -1.94
N VAL A 207 12.21 -0.94 -1.56
CA VAL A 207 11.25 -1.65 -0.68
C VAL A 207 9.86 -1.58 -1.30
N ILE A 208 9.34 -2.71 -1.72
CA ILE A 208 8.01 -2.82 -2.35
C ILE A 208 7.14 -3.73 -1.50
N ALA A 209 5.97 -3.28 -1.07
CA ALA A 209 4.97 -4.10 -0.41
C ALA A 209 3.73 -4.26 -1.30
N ASP A 210 3.42 -5.49 -1.73
CA ASP A 210 2.34 -5.72 -2.68
C ASP A 210 1.62 -7.06 -2.44
N ILE A 211 0.35 -7.14 -2.89
CA ILE A 211 -0.50 -8.34 -2.81
C ILE A 211 -0.32 -9.27 -4.00
N GLY A 212 0.26 -8.79 -5.13
CA GLY A 212 0.45 -9.55 -6.36
C GLY A 212 1.85 -9.39 -6.96
N PHE A 213 2.20 -10.30 -7.83
CA PHE A 213 3.40 -10.25 -8.69
C PHE A 213 4.76 -10.08 -7.99
N THR A 214 4.82 -10.17 -6.66
CA THR A 214 6.05 -9.92 -5.88
C THR A 214 7.21 -10.89 -6.21
N ARG A 215 6.91 -12.10 -6.71
CA ARG A 215 7.94 -13.01 -7.26
C ARG A 215 8.53 -12.47 -8.55
N LEU A 216 7.71 -11.87 -9.42
CA LEU A 216 8.15 -11.24 -10.66
C LEU A 216 9.06 -10.03 -10.34
N TYR A 217 8.69 -9.20 -9.36
CA TYR A 217 9.51 -8.06 -8.93
C TYR A 217 10.87 -8.51 -8.39
N ALA A 218 10.89 -9.49 -7.50
CA ALA A 218 12.14 -10.03 -6.95
C ALA A 218 13.05 -10.59 -8.06
N ALA A 219 12.50 -11.37 -9.00
CA ALA A 219 13.26 -11.88 -10.12
C ALA A 219 13.84 -10.77 -11.00
N ARG A 220 13.05 -9.70 -11.27
CA ARG A 220 13.53 -8.57 -12.07
C ARG A 220 14.63 -7.78 -11.37
N LEU A 221 14.49 -7.51 -10.07
CA LEU A 221 15.54 -6.85 -9.29
C LEU A 221 16.86 -7.65 -9.34
N SER A 222 16.79 -8.98 -9.18
CA SER A 222 17.98 -9.84 -9.31
C SER A 222 18.57 -9.80 -10.74
N GLN A 223 17.74 -9.83 -11.80
CA GLN A 223 18.19 -9.71 -13.19
C GLN A 223 18.86 -8.36 -13.48
N ARG A 224 18.46 -7.31 -12.75
CA ARG A 224 19.05 -5.97 -12.87
C ARG A 224 20.31 -5.79 -11.99
N GLY A 225 20.81 -6.86 -11.38
CA GLY A 225 22.04 -6.84 -10.59
C GLY A 225 21.89 -6.27 -9.18
N MET A 226 20.67 -6.15 -8.67
CA MET A 226 20.46 -5.74 -7.27
C MET A 226 20.93 -6.83 -6.31
N ALA A 227 21.59 -6.43 -5.23
CA ALA A 227 22.04 -7.29 -4.16
C ALA A 227 20.94 -7.48 -3.08
N ASP A 228 21.12 -8.49 -2.24
CA ASP A 228 20.28 -8.78 -1.07
C ASP A 228 18.78 -8.84 -1.38
N VAL A 229 18.41 -9.32 -2.56
CA VAL A 229 17.01 -9.43 -2.95
C VAL A 229 16.30 -10.45 -2.07
N LYS A 230 15.36 -9.96 -1.26
CA LYS A 230 14.56 -10.77 -0.34
C LYS A 230 13.07 -10.56 -0.60
N ARG A 231 12.31 -11.65 -0.49
CA ARG A 231 10.84 -11.63 -0.51
C ARG A 231 10.33 -12.26 0.78
N ALA A 232 9.53 -11.52 1.54
CA ALA A 232 9.00 -11.96 2.83
C ALA A 232 7.48 -11.72 2.94
N ASP A 233 6.76 -12.65 3.58
CA ASP A 233 5.37 -12.44 3.98
C ASP A 233 5.34 -11.44 5.14
N LEU A 234 4.49 -10.43 5.05
CA LEU A 234 4.38 -9.37 6.07
C LEU A 234 3.48 -9.76 7.25
N GLY A 235 2.92 -10.96 7.21
CA GLY A 235 2.11 -11.54 8.27
C GLY A 235 0.68 -10.97 8.36
N TRP A 236 -0.04 -11.38 9.39
CA TRP A 236 -1.47 -11.12 9.53
C TRP A 236 -1.87 -9.64 9.58
N ARG A 237 -0.95 -8.76 10.01
CA ARG A 237 -1.17 -7.30 9.99
C ARG A 237 -1.28 -6.72 8.59
N ALA A 238 -0.74 -7.44 7.61
CA ALA A 238 -0.74 -7.09 6.21
C ALA A 238 -1.66 -7.97 5.35
N TRP A 239 -2.56 -8.74 5.95
CA TRP A 239 -3.59 -9.47 5.21
C TRP A 239 -4.67 -8.51 4.72
N TRP A 240 -4.90 -8.55 3.44
CA TRP A 240 -5.92 -7.71 2.80
C TRP A 240 -7.29 -8.41 2.85
N GLY A 241 -7.94 -8.35 4.02
CA GLY A 241 -9.26 -8.91 4.31
C GLY A 241 -9.24 -10.37 4.73
N LEU A 242 -8.63 -11.25 3.95
CA LEU A 242 -8.64 -12.70 4.17
C LEU A 242 -7.22 -13.26 4.27
N PRO A 243 -7.00 -14.38 5.01
CA PRO A 243 -5.67 -14.92 5.28
C PRO A 243 -4.91 -15.44 4.04
N PHE A 244 -5.59 -15.62 2.92
CA PHE A 244 -4.98 -16.02 1.64
C PHE A 244 -4.66 -14.84 0.72
N ILE A 245 -5.12 -13.61 1.03
CA ILE A 245 -4.71 -12.39 0.31
C ILE A 245 -3.61 -11.71 1.13
N ARG A 246 -2.38 -12.20 0.91
CA ARG A 246 -1.21 -11.80 1.70
C ARG A 246 -0.41 -10.74 0.99
N THR A 247 -0.03 -9.72 1.73
CA THR A 247 0.96 -8.75 1.25
C THR A 247 2.37 -9.26 1.54
N HIS A 248 3.24 -9.17 0.54
CA HIS A 248 4.64 -9.53 0.67
C HIS A 248 5.51 -8.30 0.44
N ALA A 249 6.56 -8.17 1.22
CA ALA A 249 7.63 -7.22 0.93
C ALA A 249 8.64 -7.85 -0.04
N VAL A 250 9.15 -7.03 -0.96
CA VAL A 250 10.35 -7.30 -1.73
C VAL A 250 11.34 -6.18 -1.42
N THR A 251 12.52 -6.54 -0.95
CA THR A 251 13.60 -5.60 -0.62
C THR A 251 14.85 -5.93 -1.42
N ALA A 252 15.61 -4.91 -1.81
CA ALA A 252 16.87 -5.07 -2.52
C ALA A 252 17.79 -3.87 -2.26
N THR A 253 19.10 -4.05 -2.45
CA THR A 253 20.15 -3.03 -2.39
C THR A 253 20.84 -2.90 -3.75
N LYS A 254 21.13 -1.66 -4.21
CA LYS A 254 21.82 -1.44 -5.48
C LYS A 254 23.32 -1.44 -5.31
#